data_538bf469174c10f15196935cf0780c4e
#
_entry.id   538bf469174c10f15196935cf0780c4e
#
_cell.length_a   1.000
_cell.length_b   1.000
_cell.length_c   1.000
_cell.angle_alpha   90.00
_cell.angle_beta   90.00
_cell.angle_gamma   90.00
#
_symmetry.space_group_name_H-M   'P 1'
#
loop_
_entity.id
_entity.type
_entity.pdbx_description
1 polymer ?
#
loop_
_entity_poly.entity_id
_entity_poly.type
_entity_poly.pdbx_seq_one_letter_code
_entity_poly.pdbx_strand_id
1 'polypeptide(L)'
;MPGVRRQPGTPTLDNRTVLKLLLDQNLSFRLLEKLEPVYPGSTQVKLINLEHADDLSVWQFAKDNGFTIVTKDSDFHEFSLVYGTPPKVIWLKCGNQPKWYELGLLINNQESIETFFEDQESGCLEIY
;
A
#
# COMPACT_ATOMS: atom_id res chain seq x y z
N MET A 1 25.77 16.34 2.87
CA MET A 1 25.31 16.20 3.02
C MET A 1 24.90 16.03 2.70
N PRO A 2 24.75 15.98 2.64
CA PRO A 2 23.96 15.73 2.54
C PRO A 2 23.37 15.36 2.70
N GLY A 3 23.18 15.18 2.67
CA GLY A 3 22.36 14.90 3.06
C GLY A 3 21.71 14.80 3.38
N VAL A 4 21.58 14.78 3.40
CA VAL A 4 20.73 14.73 3.91
C VAL A 4 20.12 14.99 4.24
N ARG A 5 20.17 15.24 4.11
CA ARG A 5 19.40 15.40 4.51
C ARG A 5 18.56 15.53 4.71
N ARG A 6 18.37 15.36 4.85
CA ARG A 6 17.48 15.42 5.19
C ARG A 6 17.39 15.83 6.03
N GLN A 7 17.35 16.09 6.31
CA GLN A 7 17.03 16.38 7.17
C GLN A 7 16.66 16.39 7.84
N PRO A 8 16.98 16.63 8.22
CA PRO A 8 16.46 16.59 9.03
C PRO A 8 15.68 16.70 9.42
N GLY A 9 15.50 16.81 9.59
CA GLY A 9 14.65 16.93 10.16
C GLY A 9 13.81 16.95 10.20
N THR A 10 13.50 16.83 9.93
CA THR A 10 12.59 16.83 9.97
C THR A 10 11.94 16.32 10.36
N PRO A 11 12.07 16.53 10.65
CA PRO A 11 11.50 15.69 11.30
C PRO A 11 10.45 15.28 11.46
N THR A 12 10.57 15.75 11.66
CA THR A 12 9.54 15.25 11.86
C THR A 12 9.20 14.30 11.01
N LEU A 13 9.77 13.42 11.09
CA LEU A 13 9.36 12.38 10.45
C LEU A 13 8.06 12.05 10.88
N ASP A 14 7.09 12.38 10.17
CA ASP A 14 5.79 12.00 10.59
C ASP A 14 5.50 10.65 10.01
N ASN A 15 4.40 10.04 10.47
CA ASN A 15 4.01 8.71 10.08
C ASN A 15 3.66 8.60 8.62
N ARG A 16 3.45 9.73 7.94
CA ARG A 16 3.09 9.72 6.54
C ARG A 16 4.25 9.32 5.65
N THR A 17 5.48 9.33 6.20
CA THR A 17 6.64 8.90 5.42
C THR A 17 6.91 7.41 5.55
N VAL A 18 6.13 6.68 6.33
CA VAL A 18 6.32 5.25 6.54
C VAL A 18 5.48 4.47 5.54
N LEU A 19 6.13 3.59 4.79
CA LEU A 19 5.44 2.74 3.83
C LEU A 19 4.78 1.58 4.57
N LYS A 20 3.46 1.61 4.67
CA LYS A 20 2.69 0.53 5.27
C LYS A 20 1.51 0.22 4.38
N LEU A 21 1.14 -1.04 4.33
CA LEU A 21 0.18 -1.55 3.37
C LEU A 21 -1.17 -1.81 4.02
N LEU A 22 -2.24 -1.47 3.30
CA LEU A 22 -3.59 -1.86 3.66
C LEU A 22 -4.05 -2.87 2.62
N LEU A 23 -4.17 -4.13 3.03
CA LEU A 23 -4.59 -5.20 2.12
C LEU A 23 -6.09 -5.19 1.97
N ASP A 24 -6.56 -5.19 0.71
CA ASP A 24 -7.97 -5.30 0.40
C ASP A 24 -8.49 -6.70 0.76
N GLN A 25 -9.82 -6.87 0.81
CA GLN A 25 -10.40 -8.13 1.28
C GLN A 25 -10.11 -9.30 0.36
N ASN A 26 -9.74 -9.06 -0.89
CA ASN A 26 -9.34 -10.15 -1.79
C ASN A 26 -7.94 -10.67 -1.52
N LEU A 27 -7.25 -10.14 -0.51
CA LEU A 27 -5.93 -10.61 -0.08
C LEU A 27 -6.05 -11.05 1.38
N SER A 28 -5.52 -12.23 1.67
CA SER A 28 -5.67 -12.81 3.01
C SER A 28 -4.90 -12.01 4.05
N PHE A 29 -5.51 -11.81 5.25
CA PHE A 29 -4.80 -11.18 6.35
C PHE A 29 -3.64 -12.06 6.85
N ARG A 30 -3.63 -13.34 6.47
CA ARG A 30 -2.53 -14.23 6.87
C ARG A 30 -1.21 -13.85 6.24
N LEU A 31 -1.23 -13.03 5.18
CA LEU A 31 0.01 -12.51 4.59
C LEU A 31 0.75 -11.57 5.53
N LEU A 32 0.06 -10.98 6.49
CA LEU A 32 0.64 -9.93 7.32
C LEU A 32 1.80 -10.41 8.17
N GLU A 33 1.76 -11.66 8.62
CA GLU A 33 2.84 -12.19 9.42
C GLU A 33 4.18 -12.13 8.68
N LYS A 34 4.16 -12.46 7.40
CA LYS A 34 5.37 -12.44 6.58
C LYS A 34 5.70 -11.05 6.05
N LEU A 35 4.71 -10.17 5.98
CA LEU A 35 4.94 -8.80 5.49
C LEU A 35 5.47 -7.88 6.58
N GLU A 36 5.23 -8.19 7.83
CA GLU A 36 5.59 -7.30 8.93
C GLU A 36 7.08 -6.91 8.92
N PRO A 37 8.02 -7.84 8.71
CA PRO A 37 9.43 -7.44 8.69
C PRO A 37 9.80 -6.51 7.53
N VAL A 38 9.03 -6.55 6.45
CA VAL A 38 9.33 -5.78 5.23
C VAL A 38 8.54 -4.48 5.20
N TYR A 39 7.28 -4.54 5.60
CA TYR A 39 6.38 -3.38 5.59
C TYR A 39 5.71 -3.27 6.96
N PRO A 40 6.44 -2.83 7.99
CA PRO A 40 5.89 -2.80 9.36
C PRO A 40 4.67 -1.88 9.46
N GLY A 41 3.71 -2.29 10.26
CA GLY A 41 2.51 -1.50 10.46
C GLY A 41 1.41 -1.78 9.45
N SER A 42 1.62 -2.73 8.53
CA SER A 42 0.61 -3.09 7.55
C SER A 42 -0.57 -3.80 8.20
N THR A 43 -1.74 -3.67 7.59
CA THR A 43 -2.94 -4.32 8.10
C THR A 43 -3.83 -4.74 6.93
N GLN A 44 -5.03 -5.23 7.24
CA GLN A 44 -5.97 -5.70 6.23
C GLN A 44 -7.36 -5.24 6.66
N VAL A 45 -8.23 -4.95 5.68
CA VAL A 45 -9.51 -4.29 5.94
C VAL A 45 -10.37 -4.99 6.98
N LYS A 46 -10.32 -6.32 7.04
CA LYS A 46 -11.10 -7.07 8.03
C LYS A 46 -10.65 -6.77 9.45
N LEU A 47 -9.35 -6.56 9.66
CA LEU A 47 -8.80 -6.34 10.98
C LEU A 47 -9.11 -4.96 11.54
N ILE A 48 -9.55 -4.04 10.69
CA ILE A 48 -9.87 -2.67 11.11
C ILE A 48 -11.34 -2.35 10.85
N ASN A 49 -12.17 -3.40 10.77
CA ASN A 49 -13.63 -3.29 10.66
C ASN A 49 -14.09 -2.58 9.39
N LEU A 50 -13.34 -2.73 8.29
CA LEU A 50 -13.71 -2.18 7.00
C LEU A 50 -14.07 -3.25 5.97
N GLU A 51 -14.25 -4.51 6.39
CA GLU A 51 -14.50 -5.57 5.44
C GLU A 51 -15.84 -5.41 4.72
N HIS A 52 -16.79 -4.72 5.33
CA HIS A 52 -18.11 -4.47 4.73
C HIS A 52 -18.28 -3.02 4.29
N ALA A 53 -17.23 -2.23 4.38
CA ALA A 53 -17.27 -0.84 3.96
C ALA A 53 -17.21 -0.76 2.43
N ASP A 54 -17.77 0.32 1.87
CA ASP A 54 -17.63 0.53 0.45
C ASP A 54 -16.20 0.97 0.10
N ASP A 55 -15.89 0.94 -1.19
CA ASP A 55 -14.54 1.23 -1.64
C ASP A 55 -14.12 2.66 -1.31
N LEU A 56 -15.05 3.60 -1.37
CA LEU A 56 -14.72 4.98 -1.09
C LEU A 56 -14.34 5.18 0.38
N SER A 57 -15.01 4.46 1.29
CA SER A 57 -14.66 4.51 2.70
C SER A 57 -13.28 3.93 2.97
N VAL A 58 -12.94 2.83 2.29
CA VAL A 58 -11.60 2.24 2.40
C VAL A 58 -10.56 3.21 1.84
N TRP A 59 -10.85 3.82 0.72
CA TRP A 59 -9.98 4.82 0.09
C TRP A 59 -9.69 5.97 1.05
N GLN A 60 -10.76 6.52 1.66
CA GLN A 60 -10.61 7.65 2.56
C GLN A 60 -9.83 7.28 3.81
N PHE A 61 -10.07 6.09 4.35
CA PHE A 61 -9.32 5.61 5.51
C PHE A 61 -7.83 5.52 5.18
N ALA A 62 -7.49 4.94 4.04
CA ALA A 62 -6.10 4.81 3.63
C ALA A 62 -5.44 6.17 3.49
N LYS A 63 -6.16 7.13 2.89
CA LYS A 63 -5.66 8.48 2.71
C LYS A 63 -5.40 9.15 4.06
N ASP A 64 -6.35 9.04 4.96
CA ASP A 64 -6.27 9.74 6.25
C ASP A 64 -5.25 9.13 7.18
N ASN A 65 -4.92 7.87 6.99
CA ASN A 65 -4.05 7.14 7.91
C ASN A 65 -2.72 6.72 7.31
N GLY A 66 -2.42 7.19 6.09
CA GLY A 66 -1.10 6.99 5.51
C GLY A 66 -0.81 5.60 5.00
N PHE A 67 -1.83 4.86 4.57
CA PHE A 67 -1.66 3.52 4.02
C PHE A 67 -1.57 3.54 2.50
N THR A 68 -0.81 2.59 1.95
CA THR A 68 -0.85 2.27 0.52
C THR A 68 -1.75 1.06 0.36
N ILE A 69 -2.75 1.15 -0.51
CA ILE A 69 -3.72 0.08 -0.70
C ILE A 69 -3.13 -0.98 -1.62
N VAL A 70 -3.26 -2.26 -1.25
CA VAL A 70 -2.88 -3.38 -2.09
C VAL A 70 -4.14 -4.14 -2.45
N THR A 71 -4.39 -4.34 -3.74
CA THR A 71 -5.63 -4.96 -4.21
C THR A 71 -5.37 -5.79 -5.46
N LYS A 72 -6.28 -6.71 -5.75
CA LYS A 72 -6.28 -7.45 -7.01
C LYS A 72 -7.36 -6.96 -7.97
N ASP A 73 -8.18 -5.99 -7.54
CA ASP A 73 -9.27 -5.44 -8.34
C ASP A 73 -8.87 -4.12 -8.98
N SER A 74 -9.55 -3.75 -10.05
CA SER A 74 -9.27 -2.50 -10.77
C SER A 74 -9.91 -1.27 -10.11
N ASP A 75 -10.80 -1.44 -9.14
CA ASP A 75 -11.61 -0.33 -8.63
C ASP A 75 -10.75 0.77 -8.02
N PHE A 76 -9.74 0.41 -7.22
CA PHE A 76 -8.88 1.41 -6.61
C PHE A 76 -7.93 2.07 -7.61
N HIS A 77 -7.57 1.35 -8.67
CA HIS A 77 -6.83 1.98 -9.75
C HIS A 77 -7.68 3.10 -10.38
N GLU A 78 -8.97 2.82 -10.61
CA GLU A 78 -9.85 3.83 -11.19
C GLU A 78 -10.01 5.02 -10.24
N PHE A 79 -10.09 4.77 -8.93
CA PHE A 79 -10.14 5.86 -7.96
C PHE A 79 -8.88 6.73 -8.04
N SER A 80 -7.72 6.11 -8.25
CA SER A 80 -6.48 6.88 -8.34
C SER A 80 -6.47 7.80 -9.54
N LEU A 81 -7.13 7.40 -10.62
CA LEU A 81 -7.23 8.26 -11.81
C LEU A 81 -8.16 9.44 -11.58
N VAL A 82 -9.20 9.25 -10.77
CA VAL A 82 -10.19 10.29 -10.52
C VAL A 82 -9.77 11.21 -9.39
N TYR A 83 -9.28 10.66 -8.29
CA TYR A 83 -9.03 11.41 -7.07
C TYR A 83 -7.55 11.73 -6.83
N GLY A 84 -6.65 11.11 -7.59
CA GLY A 84 -5.22 11.35 -7.44
C GLY A 84 -4.61 10.57 -6.28
N THR A 85 -3.50 11.06 -5.78
CA THR A 85 -2.77 10.42 -4.70
C THR A 85 -2.46 11.46 -3.62
N PRO A 86 -2.37 11.15 -2.32
CA PRO A 86 -2.57 9.85 -1.70
C PRO A 86 -4.03 9.43 -1.65
N PRO A 87 -4.33 8.18 -1.38
CA PRO A 87 -3.39 7.09 -1.12
C PRO A 87 -2.85 6.52 -2.42
N LYS A 88 -1.71 5.85 -2.31
CA LYS A 88 -1.17 5.11 -3.45
C LYS A 88 -1.80 3.73 -3.49
N VAL A 89 -1.76 3.12 -4.67
CA VAL A 89 -2.38 1.81 -4.91
C VAL A 89 -1.35 0.88 -5.54
N ILE A 90 -1.22 -0.33 -5.00
CA ILE A 90 -0.48 -1.41 -5.63
C ILE A 90 -1.51 -2.40 -6.14
N TRP A 91 -1.55 -2.59 -7.45
CA TRP A 91 -2.53 -3.45 -8.11
C TRP A 91 -1.81 -4.72 -8.56
N LEU A 92 -2.11 -5.83 -7.87
CA LEU A 92 -1.54 -7.12 -8.21
C LEU A 92 -2.40 -7.76 -9.30
N LYS A 93 -1.88 -7.78 -10.52
CA LYS A 93 -2.61 -8.27 -11.68
C LYS A 93 -2.23 -9.73 -11.95
N CYS A 94 -2.33 -10.55 -10.93
CA CYS A 94 -1.86 -11.93 -11.00
C CYS A 94 -2.98 -12.97 -11.07
N GLY A 95 -4.25 -12.54 -11.00
CA GLY A 95 -5.37 -13.46 -11.05
C GLY A 95 -5.45 -14.36 -9.82
N ASN A 96 -6.01 -15.55 -10.00
CA ASN A 96 -6.16 -16.51 -8.90
C ASN A 96 -4.86 -17.26 -8.68
N GLN A 97 -4.10 -16.83 -7.71
CA GLN A 97 -2.82 -17.45 -7.35
C GLN A 97 -2.84 -17.80 -5.86
N PRO A 98 -2.03 -18.78 -5.44
CA PRO A 98 -1.93 -19.07 -4.02
C PRO A 98 -1.28 -17.92 -3.27
N LYS A 99 -1.49 -17.90 -1.96
CA LYS A 99 -1.00 -16.81 -1.12
C LYS A 99 0.50 -16.60 -1.23
N TRP A 100 1.27 -17.69 -1.37
CA TRP A 100 2.73 -17.55 -1.46
C TRP A 100 3.14 -16.76 -2.71
N TYR A 101 2.36 -16.85 -3.78
CA TYR A 101 2.64 -16.10 -5.00
C TYR A 101 2.42 -14.61 -4.78
N GLU A 102 1.29 -14.26 -4.17
CA GLU A 102 0.97 -12.86 -3.86
C GLU A 102 2.00 -12.27 -2.91
N LEU A 103 2.37 -13.04 -1.88
CA LEU A 103 3.40 -12.63 -0.95
C LEU A 103 4.72 -12.38 -1.67
N GLY A 104 5.09 -13.29 -2.57
CA GLY A 104 6.32 -13.16 -3.36
C GLY A 104 6.34 -11.90 -4.18
N LEU A 105 5.21 -11.52 -4.79
CA LEU A 105 5.15 -10.29 -5.58
C LEU A 105 5.46 -9.07 -4.71
N LEU A 106 4.95 -9.05 -3.48
CA LEU A 106 5.17 -7.91 -2.59
C LEU A 106 6.58 -7.88 -2.03
N ILE A 107 7.15 -9.02 -1.71
CA ILE A 107 8.49 -9.07 -1.12
C ILE A 107 9.57 -8.93 -2.19
N ASN A 108 9.42 -9.62 -3.32
CA ASN A 108 10.45 -9.61 -4.36
C ASN A 108 10.49 -8.31 -5.13
N ASN A 109 9.44 -7.50 -5.06
CA ASN A 109 9.39 -6.19 -5.72
C ASN A 109 9.55 -5.05 -4.73
N GLN A 110 10.16 -5.30 -3.58
CA GLN A 110 10.28 -4.31 -2.53
C GLN A 110 10.92 -3.02 -3.01
N GLU A 111 12.01 -3.15 -3.78
CA GLU A 111 12.72 -1.97 -4.27
C GLU A 111 11.83 -1.12 -5.18
N SER A 112 11.13 -1.77 -6.09
CA SER A 112 10.21 -1.05 -6.98
C SER A 112 9.08 -0.38 -6.20
N ILE A 113 8.58 -1.06 -5.17
CA ILE A 113 7.51 -0.52 -4.36
C ILE A 113 8.00 0.70 -3.56
N GLU A 114 9.22 0.64 -3.03
CA GLU A 114 9.77 1.75 -2.29
C GLU A 114 10.00 2.96 -3.20
N THR A 115 10.51 2.72 -4.41
CA THR A 115 10.70 3.80 -5.38
C THR A 115 9.35 4.43 -5.75
N PHE A 116 8.34 3.59 -5.96
CA PHE A 116 6.99 4.06 -6.25
C PHE A 116 6.43 4.88 -5.09
N PHE A 117 6.66 4.43 -3.87
CA PHE A 117 6.15 5.14 -2.69
C PHE A 117 6.74 6.55 -2.59
N GLU A 118 7.99 6.71 -3.01
CA GLU A 118 8.66 8.00 -2.92
C GLU A 118 8.34 8.92 -4.10
N ASP A 119 7.79 8.39 -5.18
CA ASP A 119 7.44 9.17 -6.36
C ASP A 119 6.13 9.91 -6.10
N GLN A 120 6.19 11.22 -6.05
CA GLN A 120 5.03 12.01 -5.66
C GLN A 120 3.95 12.07 -6.73
N GLU A 121 4.24 11.67 -7.96
CA GLU A 121 3.30 11.79 -9.06
C GLU A 121 2.59 10.51 -9.39
N SER A 122 3.18 9.36 -9.08
CA SER A 122 2.58 8.07 -9.42
C SER A 122 1.56 7.66 -8.37
N GLY A 123 0.37 7.32 -8.81
CA GLY A 123 -0.71 6.91 -7.90
C GLY A 123 -0.97 5.43 -7.88
N CYS A 124 -0.54 4.68 -8.90
CA CYS A 124 -0.80 3.24 -8.97
C CYS A 124 0.39 2.53 -9.57
N LEU A 125 0.79 1.43 -8.93
CA LEU A 125 1.84 0.53 -9.42
C LEU A 125 1.20 -0.80 -9.76
N GLU A 126 1.34 -1.24 -11.00
CA GLU A 126 0.82 -2.54 -11.43
C GLU A 126 1.92 -3.57 -11.36
N ILE A 127 1.63 -4.70 -10.70
CA ILE A 127 2.60 -5.80 -10.57
C ILE A 127 1.96 -7.05 -11.15
N TYR A 128 2.69 -7.73 -12.05
CA TYR A 128 2.19 -8.93 -12.74
C TYR A 128 2.76 -10.20 -12.17
#